data_0b3a23592f3637165c3782ca006eaa2e
#
_entry.id   0b3a23592f3637165c3782ca006eaa2e
#
_cell.length_a   1.000
_cell.length_b   1.000
_cell.length_c   1.000
_cell.angle_alpha   90.00
_cell.angle_beta   90.00
_cell.angle_gamma   90.00
#
_symmetry.space_group_name_H-M   'P 1'
#
loop_
_entity.id
_entity.type
_entity.pdbx_description
1 polymer ?
#
loop_
_entity_poly.entity_id
_entity_poly.type
_entity_poly.pdbx_seq_one_letter_code
_entity_poly.pdbx_strand_id
1 'polypeptide(L)'
;MDLSINGVMRRAILRLSTNGAIITWMRRYGMRLGAGRFIAGETLDDCVTVLKRLTVAGFETNTTLLGEGVGDTAAAAAVADEYVHVLDRLAAERLPTRLAVKLTHLGLDGGEDTAFGNVERLVARAADHGQFVRIDMEESSRVDPTLRIYRRLRAAGHANVGTVLQSYLYRTEEDLESLLPLRPNLRLVKGAYLEPPDIAFPRKADVDRQLVRLITRSLDGGGFTAIATHDDRVIAQAAAFIQAHAVAADRYEYQMLYGIRPQLQRSLLAGGRRVMIATPYGPDWYPYFMRRLAERPANVLFFVQSLFRR
;
A
#
# COMPACT_ATOMS: atom_id res chain seq x y z
N MET A 1 22.47 -6.62 11.76
CA MET A 1 21.92 -7.90 11.24
C MET A 1 21.01 -8.45 12.33
N ASP A 2 19.69 -8.40 12.12
CA ASP A 2 18.72 -8.85 13.14
C ASP A 2 18.79 -10.37 13.25
N LEU A 3 19.40 -10.86 14.36
CA LEU A 3 19.54 -12.28 14.69
C LEU A 3 18.36 -12.78 15.55
N SER A 4 17.30 -11.97 15.70
CA SER A 4 16.08 -12.42 16.36
C SER A 4 15.48 -13.61 15.61
N ILE A 5 14.74 -14.47 16.33
CA ILE A 5 14.00 -15.59 15.72
C ILE A 5 13.15 -15.10 14.54
N ASN A 6 12.58 -13.90 14.64
CA ASN A 6 11.81 -13.26 13.57
C ASN A 6 12.66 -12.92 12.33
N GLY A 7 13.89 -12.42 12.52
CA GLY A 7 14.79 -12.09 11.42
C GLY A 7 15.32 -13.32 10.69
N VAL A 8 15.59 -14.41 11.42
CA VAL A 8 16.00 -15.70 10.82
C VAL A 8 14.84 -16.31 10.01
N MET A 9 13.66 -16.34 10.58
CA MET A 9 12.46 -16.87 9.93
C MET A 9 12.08 -16.05 8.68
N ARG A 10 12.15 -14.72 8.75
CA ARG A 10 11.91 -13.84 7.60
C ARG A 10 12.86 -14.18 6.44
N ARG A 11 14.16 -14.35 6.72
CA ARG A 11 15.16 -14.73 5.70
C ARG A 11 14.90 -16.11 5.13
N ALA A 12 14.52 -17.08 5.95
CA ALA A 12 14.19 -18.43 5.49
C ALA A 12 12.97 -18.41 4.56
N ILE A 13 11.89 -17.70 4.92
CA ILE A 13 10.69 -17.57 4.08
C ILE A 13 11.02 -16.90 2.75
N LEU A 14 11.80 -15.80 2.77
CA LEU A 14 12.19 -15.09 1.56
C LEU A 14 13.14 -15.94 0.66
N ARG A 15 14.01 -16.79 1.23
CA ARG A 15 14.79 -17.76 0.45
C ARG A 15 13.93 -18.87 -0.14
N LEU A 16 13.00 -19.41 0.61
CA LEU A 16 12.05 -20.41 0.11
C LEU A 16 11.13 -19.84 -0.98
N SER A 17 10.85 -18.53 -0.93
CA SER A 17 10.00 -17.88 -1.93
C SER A 17 10.60 -17.83 -3.34
N THR A 18 11.90 -18.08 -3.51
CA THR A 18 12.57 -18.14 -4.82
C THR A 18 12.67 -19.56 -5.39
N ASN A 19 12.22 -20.58 -4.65
CA ASN A 19 12.25 -21.96 -5.11
C ASN A 19 11.13 -22.26 -6.11
N GLY A 20 11.49 -22.64 -7.35
CA GLY A 20 10.53 -22.84 -8.44
C GLY A 20 9.44 -23.88 -8.15
N ALA A 21 9.76 -24.98 -7.44
CA ALA A 21 8.79 -26.00 -7.08
C ALA A 21 7.77 -25.46 -6.06
N ILE A 22 8.23 -24.67 -5.07
CA ILE A 22 7.37 -24.02 -4.10
C ILE A 22 6.47 -22.98 -4.80
N ILE A 23 7.01 -22.18 -5.71
CA ILE A 23 6.24 -21.19 -6.49
C ILE A 23 5.11 -21.89 -7.25
N THR A 24 5.44 -22.96 -8.01
CA THR A 24 4.45 -23.70 -8.83
C THR A 24 3.35 -24.31 -7.96
N TRP A 25 3.73 -24.94 -6.85
CA TRP A 25 2.78 -25.54 -5.92
C TRP A 25 1.89 -24.48 -5.25
N MET A 26 2.49 -23.39 -4.78
CA MET A 26 1.76 -22.28 -4.15
C MET A 26 0.80 -21.60 -5.14
N ARG A 27 1.23 -21.31 -6.36
CA ARG A 27 0.36 -20.72 -7.39
C ARG A 27 -0.85 -21.62 -7.68
N ARG A 28 -0.70 -22.94 -7.64
CA ARG A 28 -1.80 -23.88 -7.89
C ARG A 28 -2.77 -24.04 -6.73
N TYR A 29 -2.30 -23.98 -5.50
CA TYR A 29 -3.11 -24.33 -4.32
C TYR A 29 -3.22 -23.21 -3.29
N GLY A 30 -2.33 -22.23 -3.30
CA GLY A 30 -2.17 -21.23 -2.23
C GLY A 30 -3.40 -20.38 -1.96
N MET A 31 -4.16 -20.01 -3.00
CA MET A 31 -5.42 -19.26 -2.81
C MET A 31 -6.42 -20.06 -1.96
N ARG A 32 -6.57 -21.37 -2.23
CA ARG A 32 -7.45 -22.27 -1.47
C ARG A 32 -6.92 -22.56 -0.06
N LEU A 33 -5.60 -22.52 0.12
CA LEU A 33 -4.90 -22.84 1.36
C LEU A 33 -4.71 -21.64 2.30
N GLY A 34 -5.28 -20.46 1.95
CA GLY A 34 -5.31 -19.32 2.86
C GLY A 34 -4.75 -18.01 2.33
N ALA A 35 -4.14 -17.97 1.12
CA ALA A 35 -3.72 -16.70 0.51
C ALA A 35 -4.91 -15.77 0.24
N GLY A 36 -6.08 -16.31 -0.08
CA GLY A 36 -7.34 -15.56 -0.24
C GLY A 36 -7.79 -14.78 1.00
N ARG A 37 -7.16 -15.01 2.16
CA ARG A 37 -7.36 -14.15 3.33
C ARG A 37 -6.71 -12.78 3.18
N PHE A 38 -5.61 -12.68 2.41
CA PHE A 38 -4.79 -11.47 2.27
C PHE A 38 -4.89 -10.83 0.88
N ILE A 39 -5.49 -11.54 -0.07
CA ILE A 39 -5.58 -11.20 -1.48
C ILE A 39 -7.03 -11.35 -1.91
N ALA A 40 -7.56 -10.37 -2.62
CA ALA A 40 -8.98 -10.33 -3.01
C ALA A 40 -9.32 -11.19 -4.24
N GLY A 41 -8.42 -12.08 -4.63
CA GLY A 41 -8.56 -12.96 -5.78
C GLY A 41 -7.51 -12.78 -6.84
N GLU A 42 -7.56 -13.60 -7.88
CA GLU A 42 -6.64 -13.52 -9.01
C GLU A 42 -7.20 -12.68 -10.16
N THR A 43 -8.52 -12.48 -10.18
CA THR A 43 -9.23 -11.72 -11.21
C THR A 43 -9.82 -10.42 -10.68
N LEU A 44 -10.14 -9.49 -11.58
CA LEU A 44 -10.85 -8.25 -11.24
C LEU A 44 -12.27 -8.53 -10.70
N ASP A 45 -12.95 -9.55 -11.20
CA ASP A 45 -14.29 -9.93 -10.72
C ASP A 45 -14.27 -10.42 -9.27
N ASP A 46 -13.26 -11.21 -8.90
CA ASP A 46 -13.05 -11.62 -7.51
C ASP A 46 -12.84 -10.38 -6.62
N CYS A 47 -11.99 -9.46 -7.07
CA CYS A 47 -11.69 -8.22 -6.37
C CYS A 47 -12.95 -7.37 -6.18
N VAL A 48 -13.72 -7.13 -7.24
CA VAL A 48 -14.98 -6.37 -7.21
C VAL A 48 -15.96 -6.97 -6.20
N THR A 49 -16.06 -8.30 -6.14
CA THR A 49 -16.89 -9.00 -5.15
C THR A 49 -16.47 -8.68 -3.72
N VAL A 50 -15.16 -8.69 -3.44
CA VAL A 50 -14.61 -8.33 -2.13
C VAL A 50 -14.83 -6.85 -1.82
N LEU A 51 -14.59 -5.95 -2.78
CA LEU A 51 -14.79 -4.51 -2.63
C LEU A 51 -16.24 -4.17 -2.28
N LYS A 52 -17.22 -4.75 -2.99
CA LYS A 52 -18.66 -4.59 -2.68
C LYS A 52 -18.97 -4.98 -1.24
N ARG A 53 -18.48 -6.13 -0.78
CA ARG A 53 -18.67 -6.59 0.59
C ARG A 53 -18.08 -5.64 1.62
N LEU A 54 -16.87 -5.11 1.38
CA LEU A 54 -16.22 -4.16 2.27
C LEU A 54 -16.96 -2.82 2.31
N THR A 55 -17.40 -2.32 1.16
CA THR A 55 -18.19 -1.08 1.05
C THR A 55 -19.52 -1.18 1.78
N VAL A 56 -20.25 -2.30 1.62
CA VAL A 56 -21.49 -2.57 2.36
C VAL A 56 -21.25 -2.65 3.88
N ALA A 57 -20.07 -3.14 4.30
CA ALA A 57 -19.68 -3.17 5.72
C ALA A 57 -19.24 -1.77 6.26
N GLY A 58 -19.27 -0.71 5.45
CA GLY A 58 -18.95 0.67 5.83
C GLY A 58 -17.47 1.04 5.71
N PHE A 59 -16.62 0.18 5.17
CA PHE A 59 -15.21 0.49 4.94
C PHE A 59 -15.03 1.30 3.64
N GLU A 60 -14.10 2.25 3.66
CA GLU A 60 -13.51 2.75 2.42
C GLU A 60 -12.58 1.67 1.84
N THR A 61 -12.38 1.70 0.54
CA THR A 61 -11.57 0.69 -0.15
C THR A 61 -10.55 1.34 -1.09
N ASN A 62 -9.44 0.65 -1.22
CA ASN A 62 -8.44 0.90 -2.24
C ASN A 62 -8.03 -0.46 -2.83
N THR A 63 -7.78 -0.49 -4.12
CA THR A 63 -7.29 -1.71 -4.76
C THR A 63 -6.00 -1.46 -5.51
N THR A 64 -5.24 -2.53 -5.73
CA THR A 64 -4.04 -2.52 -6.57
C THR A 64 -3.94 -3.85 -7.33
N LEU A 65 -3.64 -3.78 -8.60
CA LEU A 65 -3.22 -4.93 -9.40
C LEU A 65 -1.79 -5.28 -9.02
N LEU A 66 -1.57 -6.50 -8.56
CA LEU A 66 -0.26 -6.97 -8.12
C LEU A 66 0.66 -7.21 -9.31
N GLY A 67 1.82 -6.58 -9.28
CA GLY A 67 2.88 -6.61 -10.27
C GLY A 67 3.90 -5.52 -9.97
N GLU A 68 5.13 -5.69 -10.44
CA GLU A 68 6.24 -4.75 -10.30
C GLU A 68 7.33 -5.06 -11.33
N GLY A 69 8.26 -4.10 -11.60
CA GLY A 69 9.47 -4.35 -12.37
C GLY A 69 9.27 -4.55 -13.88
N VAL A 70 8.38 -3.77 -14.50
CA VAL A 70 8.19 -3.79 -15.96
C VAL A 70 9.11 -2.77 -16.62
N GLY A 71 10.15 -3.23 -17.30
CA GLY A 71 11.14 -2.37 -17.98
C GLY A 71 10.85 -2.11 -19.46
N ASP A 72 10.03 -2.96 -20.10
CA ASP A 72 9.62 -2.80 -21.49
C ASP A 72 8.49 -1.79 -21.62
N THR A 73 8.64 -0.82 -22.53
CA THR A 73 7.68 0.29 -22.71
C THR A 73 6.31 -0.21 -23.20
N ALA A 74 6.26 -1.19 -24.11
CA ALA A 74 5.01 -1.71 -24.61
C ALA A 74 4.27 -2.53 -23.56
N ALA A 75 5.00 -3.33 -22.78
CA ALA A 75 4.46 -4.06 -21.64
C ALA A 75 3.93 -3.10 -20.55
N ALA A 76 4.65 -2.01 -20.26
CA ALA A 76 4.20 -0.99 -19.32
C ALA A 76 2.93 -0.26 -19.79
N ALA A 77 2.81 0.00 -21.09
CA ALA A 77 1.60 0.58 -21.69
C ALA A 77 0.40 -0.39 -21.56
N ALA A 78 0.62 -1.69 -21.80
CA ALA A 78 -0.42 -2.71 -21.63
C ALA A 78 -0.89 -2.80 -20.16
N VAL A 79 0.03 -2.70 -19.18
CA VAL A 79 -0.32 -2.61 -17.75
C VAL A 79 -1.15 -1.36 -17.47
N ALA A 80 -0.80 -0.21 -18.08
CA ALA A 80 -1.59 1.00 -17.92
C ALA A 80 -2.99 0.85 -18.54
N ASP A 81 -3.16 0.15 -19.67
CA ASP A 81 -4.47 -0.19 -20.25
C ASP A 81 -5.31 -1.04 -19.29
N GLU A 82 -4.69 -2.02 -18.64
CA GLU A 82 -5.37 -2.84 -17.63
C GLU A 82 -5.83 -1.99 -16.44
N TYR A 83 -5.02 -1.07 -15.95
CA TYR A 83 -5.41 -0.15 -14.88
C TYR A 83 -6.56 0.80 -15.30
N VAL A 84 -6.58 1.26 -16.56
CA VAL A 84 -7.72 2.02 -17.10
C VAL A 84 -9.00 1.18 -17.06
N HIS A 85 -8.90 -0.09 -17.49
CA HIS A 85 -10.03 -1.03 -17.42
C HIS A 85 -10.50 -1.22 -15.95
N VAL A 86 -9.59 -1.29 -14.98
CA VAL A 86 -9.94 -1.35 -13.56
C VAL A 86 -10.74 -0.11 -13.14
N LEU A 87 -10.29 1.10 -13.48
CA LEU A 87 -10.98 2.35 -13.16
C LEU A 87 -12.39 2.38 -13.76
N ASP A 88 -12.52 2.01 -15.02
CA ASP A 88 -13.80 1.95 -15.73
C ASP A 88 -14.76 0.93 -15.10
N ARG A 89 -14.25 -0.24 -14.75
CA ARG A 89 -15.04 -1.27 -14.07
C ARG A 89 -15.51 -0.82 -12.69
N LEU A 90 -14.64 -0.18 -11.89
CA LEU A 90 -15.02 0.37 -10.58
C LEU A 90 -16.11 1.45 -10.71
N ALA A 91 -16.00 2.31 -11.71
CA ALA A 91 -17.01 3.34 -12.01
C ALA A 91 -18.35 2.72 -12.43
N ALA A 92 -18.34 1.74 -13.33
CA ALA A 92 -19.54 1.01 -13.76
C ALA A 92 -20.25 0.31 -12.59
N GLU A 93 -19.50 -0.21 -11.64
CA GLU A 93 -20.01 -0.84 -10.41
C GLU A 93 -20.38 0.18 -9.31
N ARG A 94 -20.18 1.48 -9.55
CA ARG A 94 -20.40 2.59 -8.59
C ARG A 94 -19.65 2.38 -7.27
N LEU A 95 -18.44 1.82 -7.35
CA LEU A 95 -17.59 1.60 -6.19
C LEU A 95 -16.69 2.82 -5.96
N PRO A 96 -16.74 3.48 -4.78
CA PRO A 96 -15.88 4.62 -4.45
C PRO A 96 -14.47 4.15 -4.06
N THR A 97 -13.95 3.18 -4.80
CA THR A 97 -12.66 2.55 -4.55
C THR A 97 -11.54 3.37 -5.16
N ARG A 98 -10.50 3.65 -4.39
CA ARG A 98 -9.30 4.31 -4.89
C ARG A 98 -8.37 3.29 -5.54
N LEU A 99 -7.57 3.73 -6.51
CA LEU A 99 -6.56 2.90 -7.16
C LEU A 99 -5.19 3.17 -6.53
N ALA A 100 -4.41 2.12 -6.24
CA ALA A 100 -2.99 2.26 -5.92
C ALA A 100 -2.13 1.61 -7.00
N VAL A 101 -1.05 2.28 -7.39
CA VAL A 101 -0.16 1.85 -8.47
C VAL A 101 1.30 1.94 -8.04
N LYS A 102 2.14 1.08 -8.61
CA LYS A 102 3.59 1.17 -8.52
C LYS A 102 4.15 1.73 -9.82
N LEU A 103 5.10 2.64 -9.71
CA LEU A 103 5.71 3.21 -10.90
C LEU A 103 6.57 2.20 -11.66
N THR A 104 7.20 1.24 -10.98
CA THR A 104 7.94 0.16 -11.67
C THR A 104 7.00 -0.76 -12.46
N HIS A 105 5.75 -0.90 -12.07
CA HIS A 105 4.73 -1.62 -12.85
C HIS A 105 4.28 -0.80 -14.09
N LEU A 106 4.41 0.52 -14.03
CA LEU A 106 4.08 1.46 -15.10
C LEU A 106 5.29 1.89 -15.94
N GLY A 107 6.42 1.19 -15.82
CA GLY A 107 7.58 1.36 -16.68
C GLY A 107 8.67 2.29 -16.16
N LEU A 108 8.74 2.57 -14.84
CA LEU A 108 9.80 3.41 -14.27
C LEU A 108 11.21 2.89 -14.56
N ASP A 109 11.38 1.57 -14.61
CA ASP A 109 12.67 0.93 -14.93
C ASP A 109 13.08 1.11 -16.38
N GLY A 110 12.13 1.37 -17.29
CA GLY A 110 12.37 1.75 -18.69
C GLY A 110 12.56 3.26 -18.91
N GLY A 111 12.19 4.08 -17.92
CA GLY A 111 12.36 5.53 -17.99
C GLY A 111 11.29 6.31 -17.25
N GLU A 112 11.70 7.43 -16.64
CA GLU A 112 10.82 8.29 -15.84
C GLU A 112 9.67 8.90 -16.65
N ASP A 113 9.93 9.27 -17.92
CA ASP A 113 8.90 9.86 -18.78
C ASP A 113 7.85 8.81 -19.22
N THR A 114 8.26 7.56 -19.43
CA THR A 114 7.33 6.46 -19.68
C THR A 114 6.39 6.26 -18.48
N ALA A 115 6.95 6.17 -17.28
CA ALA A 115 6.14 6.03 -16.07
C ALA A 115 5.24 7.25 -15.83
N PHE A 116 5.74 8.46 -16.06
CA PHE A 116 4.96 9.69 -15.95
C PHE A 116 3.76 9.67 -16.90
N GLY A 117 3.96 9.43 -18.19
CA GLY A 117 2.88 9.40 -19.18
C GLY A 117 1.82 8.34 -18.85
N ASN A 118 2.24 7.16 -18.42
CA ASN A 118 1.34 6.10 -18.02
C ASN A 118 0.53 6.47 -16.77
N VAL A 119 1.16 6.97 -15.70
CA VAL A 119 0.43 7.36 -14.48
C VAL A 119 -0.44 8.59 -14.68
N GLU A 120 -0.01 9.57 -15.49
CA GLU A 120 -0.83 10.74 -15.83
C GLU A 120 -2.12 10.34 -16.52
N ARG A 121 -2.06 9.40 -17.49
CA ARG A 121 -3.25 8.83 -18.14
C ARG A 121 -4.21 8.20 -17.14
N LEU A 122 -3.70 7.48 -16.14
CA LEU A 122 -4.51 6.88 -15.08
C LEU A 122 -5.15 7.95 -14.19
N VAL A 123 -4.39 8.97 -13.81
CA VAL A 123 -4.88 10.07 -12.97
C VAL A 123 -5.97 10.87 -13.69
N ALA A 124 -5.78 11.14 -14.99
CA ALA A 124 -6.78 11.81 -15.82
C ALA A 124 -8.05 10.95 -15.92
N ARG A 125 -7.92 9.65 -16.24
CA ARG A 125 -9.08 8.74 -16.31
C ARG A 125 -9.81 8.63 -14.98
N ALA A 126 -9.08 8.56 -13.88
CA ALA A 126 -9.65 8.54 -12.53
C ALA A 126 -10.44 9.83 -12.23
N ALA A 127 -9.95 11.00 -12.71
CA ALA A 127 -10.65 12.27 -12.56
C ALA A 127 -12.01 12.27 -13.26
N ASP A 128 -12.12 11.70 -14.49
CA ASP A 128 -13.39 11.55 -15.22
C ASP A 128 -14.45 10.81 -14.39
N HIS A 129 -14.04 9.92 -13.52
CA HIS A 129 -14.90 9.11 -12.66
C HIS A 129 -14.99 9.60 -11.20
N GLY A 130 -14.37 10.73 -10.86
CA GLY A 130 -14.29 11.22 -9.49
C GLY A 130 -13.50 10.30 -8.56
N GLN A 131 -12.58 9.50 -9.11
CA GLN A 131 -11.74 8.55 -8.39
C GLN A 131 -10.36 9.14 -8.08
N PHE A 132 -9.61 8.45 -7.22
CA PHE A 132 -8.31 8.90 -6.73
C PHE A 132 -7.24 7.83 -7.01
N VAL A 133 -6.04 8.27 -7.39
CA VAL A 133 -4.88 7.42 -7.62
C VAL A 133 -3.82 7.63 -6.53
N ARG A 134 -3.34 6.55 -5.93
CA ARG A 134 -2.23 6.53 -4.99
C ARG A 134 -0.98 5.96 -5.66
N ILE A 135 0.08 6.75 -5.74
CA ILE A 135 1.39 6.25 -6.15
C ILE A 135 2.06 5.65 -4.92
N ASP A 136 2.24 4.33 -4.91
CA ASP A 136 2.93 3.62 -3.84
C ASP A 136 4.44 3.92 -3.89
N MET A 137 5.09 3.92 -2.72
CA MET A 137 6.53 4.06 -2.61
C MET A 137 7.19 2.69 -2.61
N GLU A 138 8.25 2.58 -3.37
CA GLU A 138 9.03 1.36 -3.54
C GLU A 138 10.37 1.46 -2.79
N GLU A 139 11.43 0.77 -3.21
CA GLU A 139 12.74 0.83 -2.55
C GLU A 139 13.36 2.24 -2.59
N SER A 140 14.39 2.47 -1.78
CA SER A 140 15.03 3.78 -1.60
C SER A 140 15.54 4.41 -2.89
N SER A 141 16.01 3.59 -3.85
CA SER A 141 16.46 4.03 -5.17
C SER A 141 15.34 4.65 -6.03
N ARG A 142 14.08 4.36 -5.71
CA ARG A 142 12.89 4.85 -6.43
C ARG A 142 12.23 6.06 -5.77
N VAL A 143 12.72 6.50 -4.61
CA VAL A 143 12.12 7.64 -3.89
C VAL A 143 12.18 8.92 -4.71
N ASP A 144 13.36 9.30 -5.20
CA ASP A 144 13.53 10.54 -5.95
C ASP A 144 12.70 10.58 -7.25
N PRO A 145 12.75 9.58 -8.14
CA PRO A 145 11.90 9.60 -9.33
C PRO A 145 10.42 9.58 -9.00
N THR A 146 9.98 8.86 -7.95
CA THR A 146 8.58 8.86 -7.51
C THR A 146 8.14 10.25 -7.06
N LEU A 147 8.93 10.95 -6.26
CA LEU A 147 8.61 12.29 -5.80
C LEU A 147 8.66 13.32 -6.95
N ARG A 148 9.56 13.17 -7.92
CA ARG A 148 9.57 14.03 -9.13
C ARG A 148 8.30 13.82 -9.95
N ILE A 149 7.91 12.59 -10.23
CA ILE A 149 6.67 12.27 -10.96
C ILE A 149 5.45 12.83 -10.21
N TYR A 150 5.36 12.62 -8.89
CA TYR A 150 4.29 13.17 -8.08
C TYR A 150 4.21 14.71 -8.20
N ARG A 151 5.34 15.43 -8.09
CA ARG A 151 5.38 16.88 -8.25
C ARG A 151 4.98 17.33 -9.66
N ARG A 152 5.41 16.61 -10.69
CA ARG A 152 5.01 16.87 -12.09
C ARG A 152 3.49 16.77 -12.27
N LEU A 153 2.86 15.72 -11.74
CA LEU A 153 1.40 15.57 -11.78
C LEU A 153 0.68 16.70 -11.03
N ARG A 154 1.18 17.09 -9.86
CA ARG A 154 0.60 18.23 -9.11
C ARG A 154 0.78 19.56 -9.85
N ALA A 155 1.91 19.78 -10.50
CA ALA A 155 2.19 20.96 -11.34
C ALA A 155 1.30 20.99 -12.60
N ALA A 156 0.95 19.81 -13.15
CA ALA A 156 -0.01 19.68 -14.26
C ALA A 156 -1.47 19.88 -13.82
N GLY A 157 -1.74 20.17 -12.52
CA GLY A 157 -3.08 20.48 -12.02
C GLY A 157 -3.86 19.28 -11.48
N HIS A 158 -3.30 18.09 -11.49
CA HIS A 158 -3.97 16.90 -10.95
C HIS A 158 -4.08 16.95 -9.42
N ALA A 159 -5.30 17.11 -8.91
CA ALA A 159 -5.58 17.13 -7.46
C ALA A 159 -5.91 15.74 -6.90
N ASN A 160 -6.37 14.81 -7.75
CA ASN A 160 -6.84 13.47 -7.39
C ASN A 160 -5.70 12.43 -7.34
N VAL A 161 -4.50 12.85 -7.00
CA VAL A 161 -3.33 11.99 -6.84
C VAL A 161 -2.64 12.22 -5.50
N GLY A 162 -2.10 11.16 -4.93
CA GLY A 162 -1.29 11.20 -3.70
C GLY A 162 -0.14 10.21 -3.77
N THR A 163 0.78 10.31 -2.81
CA THR A 163 1.94 9.43 -2.72
C THR A 163 2.11 8.86 -1.31
N VAL A 164 3.16 8.08 -1.11
CA VAL A 164 3.47 7.37 0.13
C VAL A 164 4.84 7.79 0.62
N LEU A 165 4.98 7.95 1.94
CA LEU A 165 6.27 8.13 2.60
C LEU A 165 6.52 7.01 3.61
N GLN A 166 7.77 6.57 3.72
CA GLN A 166 8.17 5.40 4.51
C GLN A 166 9.04 5.84 5.70
N SER A 167 8.55 5.68 6.92
CA SER A 167 9.21 6.18 8.13
C SER A 167 10.52 5.48 8.47
N TYR A 168 10.86 4.37 7.83
CA TYR A 168 12.13 3.69 8.09
C TYR A 168 13.34 4.34 7.40
N LEU A 169 13.13 5.18 6.35
CA LEU A 169 14.21 5.89 5.67
C LEU A 169 14.58 7.16 6.44
N TYR A 170 15.87 7.43 6.59
CA TYR A 170 16.37 8.65 7.27
C TYR A 170 15.90 9.94 6.61
N ARG A 171 15.82 9.96 5.27
CA ARG A 171 15.43 11.12 4.46
C ARG A 171 13.97 11.54 4.57
N THR A 172 13.09 10.69 5.10
CA THR A 172 11.63 10.85 4.97
C THR A 172 11.10 12.12 5.64
N GLU A 173 11.75 12.61 6.69
CA GLU A 173 11.36 13.87 7.35
C GLU A 173 11.58 15.07 6.42
N GLU A 174 12.72 15.13 5.73
CA GLU A 174 13.04 16.14 4.73
C GLU A 174 12.11 16.04 3.51
N ASP A 175 11.85 14.81 3.03
CA ASP A 175 10.90 14.57 1.94
C ASP A 175 9.50 15.09 2.29
N LEU A 176 9.02 14.84 3.52
CA LEU A 176 7.75 15.37 4.01
C LEU A 176 7.73 16.90 3.97
N GLU A 177 8.72 17.56 4.59
CA GLU A 177 8.78 19.03 4.62
C GLU A 177 8.74 19.63 3.21
N SER A 178 9.45 19.01 2.26
CA SER A 178 9.49 19.45 0.86
C SER A 178 8.15 19.32 0.12
N LEU A 179 7.24 18.49 0.62
CA LEU A 179 5.92 18.25 0.05
C LEU A 179 4.82 19.08 0.69
N LEU A 180 4.96 19.51 1.95
CA LEU A 180 3.92 20.26 2.70
C LEU A 180 3.37 21.47 1.94
N PRO A 181 4.17 22.29 1.22
CA PRO A 181 3.64 23.42 0.45
C PRO A 181 2.58 23.03 -0.60
N LEU A 182 2.61 21.79 -1.08
CA LEU A 182 1.64 21.26 -2.04
C LEU A 182 0.33 20.79 -1.39
N ARG A 183 0.19 20.90 -0.05
CA ARG A 183 -0.92 20.28 0.73
C ARG A 183 -1.20 18.86 0.26
N PRO A 184 -0.22 17.95 0.39
CA PRO A 184 -0.27 16.64 -0.25
C PRO A 184 -1.31 15.72 0.41
N ASN A 185 -1.81 14.74 -0.36
CA ASN A 185 -2.48 13.59 0.19
C ASN A 185 -1.44 12.47 0.37
N LEU A 186 -1.02 12.22 1.62
CA LEU A 186 0.06 11.30 1.95
C LEU A 186 -0.45 10.05 2.67
N ARG A 187 0.06 8.89 2.26
CA ARG A 187 0.00 7.66 3.04
C ARG A 187 1.31 7.50 3.79
N LEU A 188 1.26 7.43 5.11
CA LEU A 188 2.44 7.26 5.96
C LEU A 188 2.51 5.81 6.44
N VAL A 189 3.59 5.13 6.10
CA VAL A 189 3.85 3.71 6.38
C VAL A 189 5.18 3.52 7.08
N LYS A 190 5.43 2.33 7.66
CA LYS A 190 6.75 2.00 8.23
C LYS A 190 7.82 1.80 7.15
N GLY A 191 7.47 1.15 6.07
CA GLY A 191 8.37 0.65 5.03
C GLY A 191 8.39 -0.88 5.00
N ALA A 192 8.61 -1.45 3.81
CA ALA A 192 8.52 -2.90 3.59
C ALA A 192 9.75 -3.53 2.94
N TYR A 193 10.58 -2.72 2.28
CA TYR A 193 11.76 -3.20 1.57
C TYR A 193 12.96 -3.44 2.52
N LEU A 194 13.93 -4.21 2.05
CA LEU A 194 15.18 -4.45 2.77
C LEU A 194 16.17 -3.38 2.35
N GLU A 195 16.40 -2.43 3.24
CA GLU A 195 17.37 -1.35 3.04
C GLU A 195 18.58 -1.52 3.96
N PRO A 196 19.77 -1.08 3.53
CA PRO A 196 20.97 -1.12 4.38
C PRO A 196 20.91 -0.08 5.51
N PRO A 197 21.70 -0.28 6.59
CA PRO A 197 21.65 0.56 7.79
C PRO A 197 22.10 2.01 7.61
N ASP A 198 22.78 2.33 6.52
CA ASP A 198 23.16 3.70 6.13
C ASP A 198 22.01 4.47 5.46
N ILE A 199 20.96 3.79 5.03
CA ILE A 199 19.77 4.36 4.38
C ILE A 199 18.54 4.35 5.31
N ALA A 200 18.40 3.30 6.13
CA ALA A 200 17.21 3.08 6.93
C ALA A 200 17.49 2.75 8.40
N PHE A 201 16.59 3.15 9.29
CA PHE A 201 16.64 2.83 10.70
C PHE A 201 16.66 1.31 10.95
N PRO A 202 17.70 0.76 11.60
CA PRO A 202 17.79 -0.67 11.84
C PRO A 202 16.87 -1.15 12.99
N ARG A 203 16.47 -0.26 13.89
CA ARG A 203 15.66 -0.59 15.06
C ARG A 203 14.21 -0.21 14.86
N LYS A 204 13.31 -1.17 15.06
CA LYS A 204 11.86 -0.96 14.97
C LYS A 204 11.36 0.23 15.81
N ALA A 205 11.92 0.44 16.99
CA ALA A 205 11.51 1.53 17.87
C ALA A 205 11.78 2.92 17.27
N ASP A 206 12.85 3.06 16.47
CA ASP A 206 13.16 4.32 15.77
C ASP A 206 12.20 4.55 14.62
N VAL A 207 11.89 3.50 13.86
CA VAL A 207 10.89 3.53 12.78
C VAL A 207 9.50 3.90 13.33
N ASP A 208 9.12 3.33 14.47
CA ASP A 208 7.83 3.62 15.11
C ASP A 208 7.76 5.08 15.59
N ARG A 209 8.83 5.60 16.21
CA ARG A 209 8.92 7.02 16.62
C ARG A 209 8.84 7.95 15.42
N GLN A 210 9.61 7.65 14.37
CA GLN A 210 9.60 8.44 13.15
C GLN A 210 8.20 8.44 12.51
N LEU A 211 7.51 7.31 12.47
CA LEU A 211 6.14 7.25 11.92
C LEU A 211 5.19 8.18 12.68
N VAL A 212 5.25 8.21 14.02
CA VAL A 212 4.42 9.12 14.82
C VAL A 212 4.76 10.58 14.51
N ARG A 213 6.05 10.94 14.43
CA ARG A 213 6.49 12.30 14.07
C ARG A 213 5.97 12.73 12.70
N LEU A 214 6.10 11.86 11.70
CA LEU A 214 5.61 12.12 10.34
C LEU A 214 4.08 12.31 10.32
N ILE A 215 3.34 11.47 11.06
CA ILE A 215 1.87 11.59 11.16
C ILE A 215 1.50 12.94 11.77
N THR A 216 2.07 13.29 12.91
CA THR A 216 1.74 14.55 13.60
C THR A 216 2.13 15.76 12.74
N ARG A 217 3.30 15.73 12.12
CA ARG A 217 3.78 16.82 11.26
C ARG A 217 2.95 16.97 9.98
N SER A 218 2.52 15.86 9.37
CA SER A 218 1.65 15.88 8.20
C SER A 218 0.25 16.43 8.52
N LEU A 219 -0.33 16.03 9.66
CA LEU A 219 -1.61 16.55 10.13
C LEU A 219 -1.55 18.06 10.41
N ASP A 220 -0.47 18.53 11.02
CA ASP A 220 -0.22 19.94 11.31
C ASP A 220 0.00 20.75 10.02
N GLY A 221 0.69 20.19 9.06
CA GLY A 221 1.03 20.82 7.78
C GLY A 221 -0.11 21.05 6.79
N GLY A 222 -1.35 20.70 7.12
CA GLY A 222 -2.53 21.09 6.34
C GLY A 222 -2.91 20.16 5.18
N GLY A 223 -2.17 19.07 4.90
CA GLY A 223 -2.50 18.04 3.90
C GLY A 223 -3.47 16.98 4.42
N PHE A 224 -3.77 15.99 3.60
CA PHE A 224 -4.52 14.79 4.02
C PHE A 224 -3.55 13.69 4.46
N THR A 225 -3.80 13.07 5.60
CA THR A 225 -2.93 12.04 6.19
C THR A 225 -3.62 10.67 6.28
N ALA A 226 -3.19 9.73 5.48
CA ALA A 226 -3.58 8.32 5.62
C ALA A 226 -2.59 7.61 6.58
N ILE A 227 -3.08 7.23 7.76
CA ILE A 227 -2.33 6.57 8.83
C ILE A 227 -2.33 5.07 8.55
N ALA A 228 -1.30 4.59 7.85
CA ALA A 228 -1.26 3.22 7.35
C ALA A 228 -0.44 2.29 8.26
N THR A 229 -1.08 1.79 9.30
CA THR A 229 -0.44 0.91 10.28
C THR A 229 -1.43 -0.04 10.96
N HIS A 230 -0.90 -1.16 11.47
CA HIS A 230 -1.61 -2.13 12.32
C HIS A 230 -1.09 -2.10 13.77
N ASP A 231 -0.28 -1.11 14.13
CA ASP A 231 0.35 -1.00 15.45
C ASP A 231 -0.51 -0.18 16.39
N ASP A 232 -1.04 -0.82 17.46
CA ASP A 232 -1.94 -0.17 18.42
C ASP A 232 -1.31 1.05 19.09
N ARG A 233 0.00 1.03 19.33
CA ARG A 233 0.71 2.14 20.00
C ARG A 233 0.78 3.36 19.08
N VAL A 234 1.07 3.15 17.80
CA VAL A 234 1.09 4.23 16.81
C VAL A 234 -0.32 4.80 16.61
N ILE A 235 -1.33 3.92 16.49
CA ILE A 235 -2.74 4.31 16.38
C ILE A 235 -3.18 5.15 17.59
N ALA A 236 -2.84 4.72 18.81
CA ALA A 236 -3.20 5.44 20.03
C ALA A 236 -2.53 6.83 20.10
N GLN A 237 -1.24 6.95 19.75
CA GLN A 237 -0.54 8.23 19.73
C GLN A 237 -1.09 9.18 18.66
N ALA A 238 -1.39 8.67 17.46
CA ALA A 238 -2.04 9.45 16.42
C ALA A 238 -3.44 9.94 16.86
N ALA A 239 -4.24 9.08 17.48
CA ALA A 239 -5.56 9.42 17.99
C ALA A 239 -5.50 10.48 19.10
N ALA A 240 -4.52 10.38 20.02
CA ALA A 240 -4.31 11.38 21.06
C ALA A 240 -3.95 12.76 20.47
N PHE A 241 -3.07 12.80 19.47
CA PHE A 241 -2.73 14.04 18.77
C PHE A 241 -3.95 14.65 18.06
N ILE A 242 -4.70 13.82 17.30
CA ILE A 242 -5.90 14.24 16.57
C ILE A 242 -6.92 14.88 17.55
N GLN A 243 -7.12 14.25 18.68
CA GLN A 243 -8.04 14.76 19.72
C GLN A 243 -7.54 16.07 20.33
N ALA A 244 -6.27 16.13 20.71
CA ALA A 244 -5.68 17.31 21.37
C ALA A 244 -5.66 18.56 20.47
N HIS A 245 -5.53 18.37 19.14
CA HIS A 245 -5.46 19.47 18.17
C HIS A 245 -6.76 19.65 17.38
N ALA A 246 -7.85 18.97 17.78
CA ALA A 246 -9.17 19.04 17.13
C ALA A 246 -9.08 18.88 15.60
N VAL A 247 -8.24 17.94 15.12
CA VAL A 247 -8.05 17.71 13.68
C VAL A 247 -9.36 17.23 13.05
N ALA A 248 -9.81 17.92 12.01
CA ALA A 248 -11.08 17.62 11.33
C ALA A 248 -11.08 16.20 10.73
N ALA A 249 -12.23 15.52 10.81
CA ALA A 249 -12.34 14.10 10.44
C ALA A 249 -12.11 13.82 8.93
N ASP A 250 -12.26 14.82 8.08
CA ASP A 250 -12.01 14.76 6.64
C ASP A 250 -10.52 14.90 6.28
N ARG A 251 -9.66 15.23 7.27
CA ARG A 251 -8.23 15.45 7.09
C ARG A 251 -7.39 14.17 7.25
N TYR A 252 -7.97 13.09 7.73
CA TYR A 252 -7.23 11.84 7.94
C TYR A 252 -8.13 10.59 7.79
N GLU A 253 -7.48 9.45 7.66
CA GLU A 253 -8.10 8.14 7.73
C GLU A 253 -7.10 7.10 8.24
N TYR A 254 -7.59 5.97 8.74
CA TYR A 254 -6.76 4.81 9.05
C TYR A 254 -6.76 3.86 7.86
N GLN A 255 -5.58 3.40 7.45
CA GLN A 255 -5.47 2.43 6.35
C GLN A 255 -4.89 1.12 6.85
N MET A 256 -5.53 0.02 6.50
CA MET A 256 -5.15 -1.31 6.93
C MET A 256 -5.21 -2.29 5.76
N LEU A 257 -4.37 -3.32 5.82
CA LEU A 257 -4.32 -4.35 4.78
C LEU A 257 -5.50 -5.32 4.93
N TYR A 258 -6.04 -5.76 3.80
CA TYR A 258 -7.07 -6.78 3.75
C TYR A 258 -6.63 -8.05 4.50
N GLY A 259 -7.51 -8.60 5.35
CA GLY A 259 -7.27 -9.80 6.14
C GLY A 259 -6.33 -9.65 7.34
N ILE A 260 -5.69 -8.50 7.54
CA ILE A 260 -4.80 -8.26 8.68
C ILE A 260 -5.56 -7.57 9.82
N ARG A 261 -5.63 -8.22 11.00
CA ARG A 261 -6.28 -7.69 12.22
C ARG A 261 -7.74 -7.24 12.00
N PRO A 262 -8.63 -8.07 11.46
CA PRO A 262 -10.01 -7.66 11.13
C PRO A 262 -10.82 -7.19 12.35
N GLN A 263 -10.50 -7.63 13.56
CA GLN A 263 -11.14 -7.13 14.79
C GLN A 263 -10.77 -5.65 15.03
N LEU A 264 -9.49 -5.27 14.85
CA LEU A 264 -9.06 -3.88 14.98
C LEU A 264 -9.71 -2.99 13.91
N GLN A 265 -9.81 -3.47 12.66
CA GLN A 265 -10.50 -2.75 11.58
C GLN A 265 -11.94 -2.42 11.97
N ARG A 266 -12.69 -3.42 12.44
CA ARG A 266 -14.07 -3.25 12.90
C ARG A 266 -14.19 -2.35 14.13
N SER A 267 -13.26 -2.47 15.08
CA SER A 267 -13.24 -1.62 16.29
C SER A 267 -13.02 -0.14 15.94
N LEU A 268 -12.10 0.16 15.03
CA LEU A 268 -11.88 1.54 14.57
C LEU A 268 -13.12 2.09 13.86
N LEU A 269 -13.73 1.30 12.97
CA LEU A 269 -14.94 1.68 12.26
C LEU A 269 -16.12 1.91 13.21
N ALA A 270 -16.35 1.00 14.16
CA ALA A 270 -17.39 1.12 15.17
C ALA A 270 -17.17 2.35 16.11
N GLY A 271 -15.92 2.76 16.29
CA GLY A 271 -15.54 4.00 16.99
C GLY A 271 -15.72 5.26 16.14
N GLY A 272 -16.41 5.20 14.99
CA GLY A 272 -16.67 6.33 14.10
C GLY A 272 -15.46 6.82 13.30
N ARG A 273 -14.40 6.01 13.19
CA ARG A 273 -13.21 6.37 12.43
C ARG A 273 -13.37 6.00 10.95
N ARG A 274 -12.84 6.82 10.07
CA ARG A 274 -12.69 6.47 8.65
C ARG A 274 -11.62 5.39 8.51
N VAL A 275 -11.99 4.23 8.00
CA VAL A 275 -11.08 3.08 7.84
C VAL A 275 -11.12 2.62 6.39
N MET A 276 -9.95 2.67 5.73
CA MET A 276 -9.76 2.17 4.39
C MET A 276 -9.05 0.82 4.42
N ILE A 277 -9.56 -0.12 3.64
CA ILE A 277 -8.96 -1.43 3.46
C ILE A 277 -8.23 -1.48 2.11
N ALA A 278 -6.90 -1.68 2.18
CA ALA A 278 -6.08 -1.92 1.00
C ALA A 278 -6.26 -3.37 0.54
N THR A 279 -6.79 -3.53 -0.65
CA THR A 279 -7.32 -4.80 -1.19
C THR A 279 -6.57 -5.18 -2.47
N PRO A 280 -5.40 -5.85 -2.36
CA PRO A 280 -4.62 -6.27 -3.51
C PRO A 280 -5.26 -7.48 -4.20
N TYR A 281 -5.11 -7.56 -5.54
CA TYR A 281 -5.55 -8.69 -6.36
C TYR A 281 -4.62 -8.88 -7.55
N GLY A 282 -4.77 -9.97 -8.27
CA GLY A 282 -4.08 -10.22 -9.53
C GLY A 282 -3.31 -11.54 -9.55
N PRO A 283 -2.89 -12.00 -10.75
CA PRO A 283 -2.20 -13.27 -10.92
C PRO A 283 -0.80 -13.31 -10.27
N ASP A 284 -0.16 -12.15 -10.10
CA ASP A 284 1.16 -12.03 -9.48
C ASP A 284 1.12 -11.86 -7.97
N TRP A 285 0.16 -12.50 -7.32
CA TRP A 285 -0.06 -12.42 -5.89
C TRP A 285 1.02 -13.07 -5.02
N TYR A 286 1.79 -14.03 -5.55
CA TYR A 286 2.71 -14.85 -4.76
C TYR A 286 3.79 -14.04 -4.04
N PRO A 287 4.54 -13.11 -4.67
CA PRO A 287 5.54 -12.30 -3.98
C PRO A 287 4.94 -11.46 -2.84
N TYR A 288 3.76 -10.88 -3.07
CA TYR A 288 3.03 -10.13 -2.06
C TYR A 288 2.68 -11.00 -0.86
N PHE A 289 2.13 -12.19 -1.10
CA PHE A 289 1.77 -13.14 -0.05
C PHE A 289 2.97 -13.57 0.78
N MET A 290 4.10 -13.87 0.15
CA MET A 290 5.34 -14.24 0.84
C MET A 290 5.86 -13.11 1.74
N ARG A 291 5.76 -11.85 1.30
CA ARG A 291 6.08 -10.70 2.16
C ARG A 291 5.16 -10.64 3.39
N ARG A 292 3.86 -10.90 3.24
CA ARG A 292 2.90 -10.94 4.38
C ARG A 292 3.20 -12.08 5.37
N LEU A 293 3.62 -13.24 4.87
CA LEU A 293 4.05 -14.34 5.73
C LEU A 293 5.33 -13.97 6.50
N ALA A 294 6.29 -13.33 5.83
CA ALA A 294 7.58 -12.97 6.42
C ALA A 294 7.49 -11.87 7.49
N GLU A 295 6.44 -11.04 7.49
CA GLU A 295 6.27 -9.93 8.44
C GLU A 295 5.87 -10.36 9.84
N ARG A 296 5.13 -11.46 9.99
CA ARG A 296 4.63 -11.91 11.29
C ARG A 296 4.61 -13.44 11.40
N PRO A 297 5.20 -14.01 12.47
CA PRO A 297 5.13 -15.45 12.76
C PRO A 297 3.69 -16.00 12.83
N ALA A 298 2.77 -15.20 13.35
CA ALA A 298 1.35 -15.58 13.44
C ALA A 298 0.71 -15.83 12.06
N ASN A 299 1.15 -15.14 11.02
CA ASN A 299 0.68 -15.37 9.65
C ASN A 299 1.15 -16.72 9.12
N VAL A 300 2.40 -17.10 9.44
CA VAL A 300 2.97 -18.42 9.08
C VAL A 300 2.23 -19.53 9.80
N LEU A 301 2.04 -19.39 11.11
CA LEU A 301 1.33 -20.39 11.91
C LEU A 301 -0.11 -20.58 11.39
N PHE A 302 -0.81 -19.49 11.11
CA PHE A 302 -2.14 -19.54 10.51
C PHE A 302 -2.15 -20.28 9.16
N PHE A 303 -1.21 -19.96 8.29
CA PHE A 303 -1.10 -20.61 6.98
C PHE A 303 -0.82 -22.11 7.13
N VAL A 304 0.13 -22.50 7.98
CA VAL A 304 0.46 -23.90 8.26
C VAL A 304 -0.78 -24.62 8.84
N GLN A 305 -1.50 -24.02 9.78
CA GLN A 305 -2.73 -24.61 10.31
C GLN A 305 -3.82 -24.80 9.26
N SER A 306 -3.89 -23.90 8.26
CA SER A 306 -4.85 -24.02 7.15
C SER A 306 -4.55 -25.20 6.21
N LEU A 307 -3.30 -25.64 6.14
CA LEU A 307 -2.89 -26.83 5.37
C LEU A 307 -3.42 -28.14 5.99
N PHE A 308 -3.63 -28.15 7.32
CA PHE A 308 -4.08 -29.33 8.07
C PHE A 308 -5.58 -29.30 8.40
N ARG A 309 -6.27 -28.18 8.13
CA ARG A 309 -7.73 -28.11 8.23
C ARG A 309 -8.35 -28.54 6.90
N ARG A 310 -8.68 -29.82 6.82
CA ARG A 310 -9.59 -30.36 5.79
C ARG A 310 -11.03 -30.17 6.20
#